data_c7ef3cb383de184db4a6e54f36e1dcfc
#
_entry.id   c7ef3cb383de184db4a6e54f36e1dcfc
#
_cell.length_a   1.000
_cell.length_b   1.000
_cell.length_c   1.000
_cell.angle_alpha   90.00
_cell.angle_beta   90.00
_cell.angle_gamma   90.00
#
_symmetry.space_group_name_H-M   'P 1'
#
loop_
_entity.id
_entity.type
_entity.pdbx_description
1 polymer ?
#
loop_
_entity_poly.entity_id
_entity_poly.type
_entity_poly.pdbx_seq_one_letter_code
_entity_poly.pdbx_strand_id
1 'polypeptide(L)'
;MKVKDILILARQRLGDMQKVSYSDIELIYCLNNAIDRLSFELYDKHDPELTKKMIITGTQEVKRPDDFLAFQGQFPVMFEYRQDGPIMKHLDSEFNGTLEIVYHVAMPHVNDLNDEIPFKRAMFTKQLLQFLLYEAKPSLEKDNQNSNTTPADQG
;
A
#
# COMPACT_ATOMS: atom_id res chain seq x y z
N MET A 1 -8.73 4.75 11.95
CA MET A 1 -7.69 4.77 13.01
C MET A 1 -6.58 5.72 12.60
N LYS A 2 -6.14 6.52 13.53
CA LYS A 2 -5.03 7.45 13.27
C LYS A 2 -3.68 6.78 13.51
N VAL A 3 -2.64 7.31 12.88
CA VAL A 3 -1.27 6.83 13.03
C VAL A 3 -0.88 6.77 14.51
N LYS A 4 -1.16 7.80 15.27
CA LYS A 4 -0.82 7.84 16.70
C LYS A 4 -1.39 6.65 17.48
N ASP A 5 -2.56 6.16 17.11
CA ASP A 5 -3.22 5.07 17.81
C ASP A 5 -2.51 3.74 17.58
N ILE A 6 -2.12 3.46 16.34
CA ILE A 6 -1.39 2.23 16.04
C ILE A 6 0.03 2.26 16.63
N LEU A 7 0.65 3.45 16.68
CA LEU A 7 1.97 3.58 17.31
C LEU A 7 1.92 3.33 18.82
N ILE A 8 0.86 3.75 19.49
CA ILE A 8 0.68 3.43 20.91
C ILE A 8 0.62 1.91 21.11
N LEU A 9 -0.18 1.23 20.29
CA LEU A 9 -0.27 -0.24 20.35
C LEU A 9 1.08 -0.90 20.08
N ALA A 10 1.82 -0.40 19.10
CA ALA A 10 3.14 -0.92 18.79
C ALA A 10 4.11 -0.73 19.96
N ARG A 11 4.12 0.44 20.58
CA ARG A 11 4.99 0.71 21.73
C ARG A 11 4.67 -0.18 22.90
N GLN A 12 3.39 -0.45 23.16
CA GLN A 12 3.00 -1.40 24.22
C GLN A 12 3.58 -2.79 23.96
N ARG A 13 3.50 -3.25 22.71
CA ARG A 13 4.03 -4.56 22.33
C ARG A 13 5.55 -4.62 22.33
N LEU A 14 6.22 -3.51 22.01
CA LEU A 14 7.67 -3.39 22.02
C LEU A 14 8.25 -3.08 23.40
N GLY A 15 7.39 -2.77 24.39
CA GLY A 15 7.85 -2.37 25.70
C GLY A 15 8.53 -1.01 25.71
N ASP A 16 8.13 -0.09 24.82
CA ASP A 16 8.78 1.22 24.64
C ASP A 16 7.80 2.39 24.79
N MET A 17 6.95 2.34 25.81
CA MET A 17 5.98 3.42 26.03
C MET A 17 6.64 4.76 26.35
N GLN A 18 7.87 4.77 26.83
CA GLN A 18 8.62 5.96 27.17
C GLN A 18 9.40 6.54 25.99
N LYS A 19 9.29 5.94 24.80
CA LYS A 19 9.93 6.40 23.56
C LYS A 19 11.46 6.47 23.65
N VAL A 20 12.07 5.51 24.33
CA VAL A 20 13.50 5.46 24.53
C VAL A 20 14.22 4.76 23.38
N SER A 21 13.66 3.62 22.91
CA SER A 21 14.30 2.78 21.90
C SER A 21 13.91 3.14 20.48
N TYR A 22 12.71 3.68 20.28
CA TYR A 22 12.18 3.98 18.94
C TYR A 22 11.62 5.41 18.93
N SER A 23 12.06 6.21 17.99
CA SER A 23 11.45 7.52 17.73
C SER A 23 10.13 7.36 16.97
N ASP A 24 9.30 8.39 16.98
CA ASP A 24 8.09 8.41 16.16
C ASP A 24 8.42 8.29 14.67
N ILE A 25 9.48 8.96 14.23
CA ILE A 25 9.92 8.91 12.82
C ILE A 25 10.30 7.50 12.42
N GLU A 26 11.04 6.78 13.27
CA GLU A 26 11.43 5.40 13.00
C GLU A 26 10.21 4.48 12.91
N LEU A 27 9.25 4.65 13.81
CA LEU A 27 8.03 3.83 13.79
C LEU A 27 7.14 4.17 12.61
N ILE A 28 7.09 5.43 12.19
CA ILE A 28 6.35 5.82 10.98
C ILE A 28 7.00 5.20 9.74
N TYR A 29 8.34 5.19 9.67
CA TYR A 29 9.04 4.50 8.59
C TYR A 29 8.68 3.02 8.55
N CYS A 30 8.70 2.34 9.69
CA CYS A 30 8.30 0.95 9.79
C CYS A 30 6.83 0.74 9.41
N LEU A 31 5.97 1.68 9.79
CA LEU A 31 4.55 1.63 9.45
C LEU A 31 4.35 1.74 7.93
N ASN A 32 5.08 2.62 7.27
CA ASN A 32 4.99 2.77 5.81
C ASN A 32 5.46 1.50 5.09
N ASN A 33 6.52 0.85 5.59
CA ASN A 33 6.93 -0.45 5.07
C ASN A 33 5.84 -1.51 5.26
N ALA A 34 5.15 -1.47 6.40
CA ALA A 34 4.03 -2.37 6.68
C ALA A 34 2.85 -2.09 5.75
N ILE A 35 2.56 -0.82 5.46
CA ILE A 35 1.52 -0.42 4.51
C ILE A 35 1.82 -0.98 3.13
N ASP A 36 3.05 -0.86 2.66
CA ASP A 36 3.45 -1.39 1.36
C ASP A 36 3.32 -2.91 1.31
N ARG A 37 3.74 -3.60 2.35
CA ARG A 37 3.64 -5.06 2.43
C ARG A 37 2.20 -5.53 2.40
N LEU A 38 1.33 -4.90 3.19
CA LEU A 38 -0.09 -5.25 3.22
C LEU A 38 -0.74 -4.93 1.87
N SER A 39 -0.42 -3.79 1.27
CA SER A 39 -0.92 -3.41 -0.04
C SER A 39 -0.57 -4.44 -1.10
N PHE A 40 0.66 -4.94 -1.07
CA PHE A 40 1.12 -5.96 -2.01
C PHE A 40 0.34 -7.27 -1.84
N GLU A 41 0.12 -7.71 -0.60
CA GLU A 41 -0.65 -8.92 -0.34
C GLU A 41 -2.11 -8.79 -0.79
N LEU A 42 -2.72 -7.63 -0.54
CA LEU A 42 -4.10 -7.37 -0.96
C LEU A 42 -4.22 -7.22 -2.48
N TYR A 43 -3.21 -6.68 -3.12
CA TYR A 43 -3.14 -6.61 -4.57
C TYR A 43 -3.16 -8.01 -5.18
N ASP A 44 -2.35 -8.91 -4.66
CA ASP A 44 -2.31 -10.30 -5.14
C ASP A 44 -3.66 -11.02 -4.99
N LYS A 45 -4.42 -10.67 -3.96
CA LYS A 45 -5.74 -11.25 -3.69
C LYS A 45 -6.87 -10.50 -4.38
N HIS A 46 -6.57 -9.46 -5.15
CA HIS A 46 -7.57 -8.61 -5.81
C HIS A 46 -8.60 -8.04 -4.83
N ASP A 47 -8.14 -7.62 -3.65
CA ASP A 47 -9.04 -7.12 -2.62
C ASP A 47 -9.72 -5.82 -3.05
N PRO A 48 -11.05 -5.70 -2.88
CA PRO A 48 -11.79 -4.50 -3.29
C PRO A 48 -11.32 -3.21 -2.64
N GLU A 49 -10.71 -3.26 -1.45
CA GLU A 49 -10.23 -2.06 -0.77
C GLU A 49 -9.10 -1.37 -1.54
N LEU A 50 -8.39 -2.13 -2.39
CA LEU A 50 -7.33 -1.60 -3.25
C LEU A 50 -7.81 -1.30 -4.67
N THR A 51 -9.10 -1.18 -4.88
CA THR A 51 -9.63 -0.90 -6.21
C THR A 51 -10.42 0.40 -6.22
N LYS A 52 -10.36 1.08 -7.36
CA LYS A 52 -11.19 2.24 -7.66
C LYS A 52 -11.80 2.09 -9.03
N LYS A 53 -12.86 2.84 -9.28
CA LYS A 53 -13.53 2.90 -10.56
C LYS A 53 -13.36 4.28 -11.17
N MET A 54 -13.25 4.33 -12.49
CA MET A 54 -13.31 5.58 -13.23
C MET A 54 -14.10 5.38 -14.50
N ILE A 55 -14.65 6.46 -15.04
CA ILE A 55 -15.44 6.43 -16.26
C ILE A 55 -14.73 7.27 -17.32
N ILE A 56 -14.60 6.69 -18.51
CA ILE A 56 -14.13 7.40 -19.70
C ILE A 56 -15.33 7.52 -20.65
N THR A 57 -15.60 8.74 -21.09
CA THR A 57 -16.71 9.03 -21.99
C THR A 57 -16.18 9.30 -23.41
N GLY A 58 -16.70 8.55 -24.37
CA GLY A 58 -16.32 8.73 -25.77
C GLY A 58 -14.82 8.59 -26.00
N THR A 59 -14.29 9.50 -26.78
CA THR A 59 -12.86 9.55 -27.13
C THR A 59 -12.08 10.51 -26.23
N GLN A 60 -12.62 10.85 -25.07
CA GLN A 60 -12.00 11.75 -24.11
C GLN A 60 -10.62 11.26 -23.70
N GLU A 61 -9.67 12.17 -23.63
CA GLU A 61 -8.38 11.93 -23.04
C GLU A 61 -8.44 12.26 -21.55
N VAL A 62 -8.03 11.31 -20.72
CA VAL A 62 -8.06 11.45 -19.25
C VAL A 62 -6.67 11.19 -18.72
N LYS A 63 -6.20 12.03 -17.82
CA LYS A 63 -4.93 11.81 -17.16
C LYS A 63 -4.99 10.52 -16.34
N ARG A 64 -3.98 9.67 -16.44
CA ARG A 64 -3.88 8.48 -15.61
C ARG A 64 -3.80 8.92 -14.14
N PRO A 65 -4.64 8.34 -13.25
CA PRO A 65 -4.57 8.68 -11.81
C PRO A 65 -3.19 8.41 -11.23
N ASP A 66 -2.73 9.28 -10.34
CA ASP A 66 -1.41 9.14 -9.72
C ASP A 66 -1.28 7.87 -8.88
N ASP A 67 -2.40 7.39 -8.34
CA ASP A 67 -2.45 6.16 -7.54
C ASP A 67 -2.67 4.89 -8.36
N PHE A 68 -2.69 4.99 -9.68
CA PHE A 68 -2.91 3.85 -10.56
C PHE A 68 -1.73 2.87 -10.50
N LEU A 69 -2.02 1.60 -10.22
CA LEU A 69 -1.05 0.51 -10.31
C LEU A 69 -1.26 -0.35 -11.55
N ALA A 70 -2.48 -0.86 -11.73
CA ALA A 70 -2.80 -1.77 -12.83
C ALA A 70 -4.30 -1.85 -13.04
N PHE A 71 -4.72 -2.24 -14.23
CA PHE A 71 -6.12 -2.55 -14.47
C PHE A 71 -6.53 -3.85 -13.75
N GLN A 72 -7.76 -3.86 -13.24
CA GLN A 72 -8.39 -5.10 -12.81
C GLN A 72 -9.23 -5.64 -13.97
N GLY A 73 -8.60 -6.47 -14.80
CA GLY A 73 -9.21 -6.99 -16.01
C GLY A 73 -8.63 -6.36 -17.26
N GLN A 74 -9.32 -6.55 -18.37
CA GLN A 74 -8.91 -6.01 -19.68
C GLN A 74 -9.91 -4.97 -20.14
N PHE A 75 -9.41 -3.83 -20.57
CA PHE A 75 -10.23 -2.73 -21.05
C PHE A 75 -9.68 -2.21 -22.37
N PRO A 76 -10.55 -1.76 -23.29
CA PRO A 76 -10.13 -1.26 -24.61
C PRO A 76 -9.56 0.15 -24.49
N VAL A 77 -8.49 0.31 -23.74
CA VAL A 77 -7.88 1.59 -23.41
C VAL A 77 -6.39 1.53 -23.74
N MET A 78 -5.85 2.63 -24.22
CA MET A 78 -4.43 2.78 -24.45
C MET A 78 -3.87 3.94 -23.63
N PHE A 79 -2.59 3.79 -23.23
CA PHE A 79 -1.83 4.90 -22.66
C PHE A 79 -1.06 5.62 -23.75
N GLU A 80 -1.02 6.94 -23.62
CA GLU A 80 -0.16 7.78 -24.44
C GLU A 80 0.69 8.63 -23.51
N TYR A 81 2.00 8.57 -23.67
CA TYR A 81 2.92 9.29 -22.79
C TYR A 81 3.18 10.67 -23.34
N ARG A 82 2.80 11.67 -22.56
CA ARG A 82 2.99 13.08 -22.91
C ARG A 82 3.94 13.75 -21.95
N GLN A 83 4.34 14.97 -22.26
CA GLN A 83 5.34 15.70 -21.50
C GLN A 83 4.97 15.87 -20.03
N ASP A 84 3.69 16.06 -19.73
CA ASP A 84 3.16 16.22 -18.37
C ASP A 84 2.59 14.93 -17.78
N GLY A 85 2.91 13.79 -18.36
CA GLY A 85 2.56 12.47 -17.86
C GLY A 85 1.66 11.66 -18.78
N PRO A 86 1.38 10.42 -18.42
CA PRO A 86 0.56 9.54 -19.27
C PRO A 86 -0.92 9.93 -19.21
N ILE A 87 -1.56 9.84 -20.37
CA ILE A 87 -3.01 9.96 -20.51
C ILE A 87 -3.59 8.62 -20.93
N MET A 88 -4.88 8.44 -20.69
CA MET A 88 -5.64 7.27 -21.12
C MET A 88 -6.73 7.71 -22.08
N LYS A 89 -6.96 6.90 -23.11
CA LYS A 89 -8.05 7.12 -24.03
C LYS A 89 -8.54 5.79 -24.61
N HIS A 90 -9.78 5.76 -25.10
CA HIS A 90 -10.33 4.58 -25.73
C HIS A 90 -9.55 4.20 -26.98
N LEU A 91 -9.36 2.89 -27.20
CA LEU A 91 -8.68 2.38 -28.41
C LEU A 91 -9.43 2.72 -29.68
N ASP A 92 -10.77 2.73 -29.61
CA ASP A 92 -11.61 3.06 -30.75
C ASP A 92 -11.78 4.58 -30.85
N SER A 93 -11.24 5.16 -31.92
CA SER A 93 -11.30 6.61 -32.15
C SER A 93 -12.71 7.14 -32.44
N GLU A 94 -13.67 6.24 -32.65
CA GLU A 94 -15.07 6.60 -32.94
C GLU A 94 -16.01 6.21 -31.80
N PHE A 95 -15.46 5.74 -30.66
CA PHE A 95 -16.27 5.35 -29.52
C PHE A 95 -17.07 6.55 -28.98
N ASN A 96 -18.38 6.36 -28.75
CA ASN A 96 -19.25 7.43 -28.28
C ASN A 96 -20.08 7.07 -27.04
N GLY A 97 -19.76 5.96 -26.40
CA GLY A 97 -20.41 5.53 -25.16
C GLY A 97 -19.63 5.90 -23.91
N THR A 98 -19.91 5.19 -22.84
CA THR A 98 -19.16 5.29 -21.59
C THR A 98 -18.48 3.96 -21.28
N LEU A 99 -17.26 4.02 -20.76
CA LEU A 99 -16.50 2.85 -20.35
C LEU A 99 -16.16 2.98 -18.86
N GLU A 100 -16.63 2.02 -18.07
CA GLU A 100 -16.26 1.94 -16.66
C GLU A 100 -15.01 1.07 -16.51
N ILE A 101 -13.98 1.65 -15.91
CA ILE A 101 -12.69 0.99 -15.70
C ILE A 101 -12.52 0.74 -14.20
N VAL A 102 -12.08 -0.47 -13.86
CA VAL A 102 -11.70 -0.83 -12.50
C VAL A 102 -10.19 -0.99 -12.46
N TYR A 103 -9.54 -0.35 -11.53
CA TYR A 103 -8.09 -0.41 -11.42
C TYR A 103 -7.63 -0.56 -9.96
N HIS A 104 -6.46 -1.18 -9.79
CA HIS A 104 -5.80 -1.30 -8.50
C HIS A 104 -5.04 -0.03 -8.19
N VAL A 105 -5.08 0.39 -6.91
CA VAL A 105 -4.43 1.61 -6.44
C VAL A 105 -3.30 1.31 -5.49
N ALA A 106 -2.31 2.20 -5.44
CA ALA A 106 -1.29 2.21 -4.42
C ALA A 106 -1.85 2.89 -3.16
N MET A 107 -1.70 2.25 -2.02
CA MET A 107 -2.08 2.87 -0.76
C MET A 107 -1.06 3.95 -0.39
N PRO A 108 -1.53 5.13 0.03
CA PRO A 108 -0.63 6.23 0.36
C PRO A 108 0.16 5.95 1.64
N HIS A 109 1.38 6.47 1.70
CA HIS A 109 2.15 6.51 2.92
C HIS A 109 1.59 7.57 3.89
N VAL A 110 1.91 7.40 5.16
CA VAL A 110 1.56 8.37 6.21
C VAL A 110 2.82 9.11 6.64
N ASN A 111 2.66 10.35 7.09
CA ASN A 111 3.79 11.20 7.48
C ASN A 111 3.62 11.80 8.88
N ASP A 112 2.40 11.90 9.36
CA ASP A 112 2.06 12.61 10.59
C ASP A 112 1.27 11.71 11.53
N LEU A 113 1.39 11.98 12.83
CA LEU A 113 0.67 11.22 13.86
C LEU A 113 -0.85 11.34 13.74
N ASN A 114 -1.32 12.42 13.16
CA ASN A 114 -2.75 12.66 12.98
C ASN A 114 -3.30 12.15 11.63
N ASP A 115 -2.44 11.63 10.77
CA ASP A 115 -2.89 11.03 9.52
C ASP A 115 -3.76 9.80 9.79
N GLU A 116 -4.71 9.55 8.91
CA GLU A 116 -5.51 8.34 8.95
C GLU A 116 -4.78 7.18 8.30
N ILE A 117 -4.87 6.02 8.93
CA ILE A 117 -4.40 4.76 8.33
C ILE A 117 -5.25 4.50 7.08
N PRO A 118 -4.62 4.19 5.92
CA PRO A 118 -5.38 4.09 4.66
C PRO A 118 -6.27 2.85 4.53
N PHE A 119 -6.19 1.91 5.46
CA PHE A 119 -7.02 0.71 5.46
C PHE A 119 -8.22 0.90 6.38
N LYS A 120 -9.41 0.62 5.87
CA LYS A 120 -10.66 0.87 6.59
C LYS A 120 -11.13 -0.29 7.46
N ARG A 121 -10.89 -1.53 7.01
CA ARG A 121 -11.37 -2.71 7.74
C ARG A 121 -10.48 -3.01 8.96
N ALA A 122 -11.13 -3.27 10.09
CA ALA A 122 -10.42 -3.50 11.35
C ALA A 122 -9.44 -4.67 11.29
N MET A 123 -9.76 -5.71 10.52
CA MET A 123 -8.87 -6.87 10.36
C MET A 123 -7.52 -6.48 9.76
N PHE A 124 -7.51 -5.49 8.88
CA PHE A 124 -6.26 -5.03 8.28
C PHE A 124 -5.43 -4.21 9.25
N THR A 125 -6.05 -3.55 10.21
CA THR A 125 -5.33 -2.83 11.25
C THR A 125 -4.51 -3.80 12.11
N LYS A 126 -5.09 -4.95 12.46
CA LYS A 126 -4.36 -5.99 13.20
C LYS A 126 -3.18 -6.53 12.40
N GLN A 127 -3.38 -6.81 11.13
CA GLN A 127 -2.35 -7.33 10.26
C GLN A 127 -1.25 -6.29 10.06
N LEU A 128 -1.63 -5.02 9.90
CA LEU A 128 -0.70 -3.92 9.77
C LEU A 128 0.18 -3.77 11.02
N LEU A 129 -0.42 -3.90 12.21
CA LEU A 129 0.33 -3.87 13.45
C LEU A 129 1.36 -5.00 13.52
N GLN A 130 0.99 -6.21 13.10
CA GLN A 130 1.93 -7.34 13.07
C GLN A 130 3.11 -7.06 12.13
N PHE A 131 2.86 -6.52 10.96
CA PHE A 131 3.92 -6.17 10.02
C PHE A 131 4.80 -5.05 10.54
N LEU A 132 4.20 -4.04 11.20
CA LEU A 132 4.95 -2.96 11.82
C LEU A 132 5.89 -3.51 12.90
N LEU A 133 5.41 -4.39 13.75
CA LEU A 133 6.23 -4.99 14.81
C LEU A 133 7.38 -5.79 14.23
N TYR A 134 7.15 -6.52 13.16
CA TYR A 134 8.23 -7.25 12.47
C TYR A 134 9.29 -6.28 11.93
N GLU A 135 8.86 -5.20 11.29
CA GLU A 135 9.79 -4.20 10.75
C GLU A 135 10.59 -3.47 11.84
N ALA A 136 9.98 -3.27 13.02
CA ALA A 136 10.60 -2.55 14.12
C ALA A 136 11.57 -3.41 14.94
N LYS A 137 11.55 -4.74 14.78
CA LYS A 137 12.42 -5.61 15.54
C LYS A 137 13.89 -5.30 15.24
N PRO A 138 14.75 -5.41 16.25
CA PRO A 138 16.19 -5.24 16.02
C PRO A 138 16.73 -6.19 14.98
N SER A 139 17.71 -5.74 14.20
CA SER A 139 18.33 -6.53 13.13
C SER A 139 18.86 -7.87 13.63
N LEU A 140 19.37 -7.90 14.86
CA LEU A 140 19.90 -9.14 15.45
C LEU A 140 18.83 -10.21 15.55
N GLU A 141 17.59 -9.86 15.96
CA GLU A 141 16.50 -10.82 16.05
C GLU A 141 16.10 -11.34 14.67
N LYS A 142 16.09 -10.47 13.66
CA LYS A 142 15.81 -10.87 12.28
C LYS A 142 16.87 -11.82 11.75
N ASP A 143 18.14 -11.55 12.03
CA ASP A 143 19.23 -12.41 11.61
C ASP A 143 19.14 -13.78 12.28
N ASN A 144 18.78 -13.82 13.55
CA ASN A 144 18.57 -15.08 14.26
C ASN A 144 17.41 -15.89 13.67
N GLN A 145 16.31 -15.24 13.29
CA GLN A 145 15.20 -15.91 12.64
C GLN A 145 15.61 -16.46 11.28
N ASN A 146 16.37 -15.71 10.51
CA ASN A 146 16.89 -16.16 9.22
C ASN A 146 17.84 -17.35 9.38
N SER A 147 18.70 -17.33 10.38
CA SER A 147 19.61 -18.45 10.67
C SER A 147 18.85 -19.73 10.99
N ASN A 148 17.73 -19.62 11.66
CA ASN A 148 16.87 -20.76 11.96
C ASN A 148 16.19 -21.35 10.74
N THR A 149 16.05 -20.58 9.67
CA THR A 149 15.42 -21.05 8.43
C THR A 149 16.40 -21.61 7.43
N THR A 150 17.70 -21.59 7.71
CA THR A 150 18.76 -22.10 6.82
C THR A 150 19.65 -23.12 7.53
N PRO A 151 19.11 -24.27 7.95
CA PRO A 151 19.87 -25.24 8.72
C PRO A 151 21.07 -25.83 7.98
N ALA A 152 21.08 -25.78 6.66
CA ALA A 152 22.20 -26.27 5.86
C ALA A 152 23.52 -25.56 6.19
N ASP A 153 23.45 -24.35 6.70
CA ASP A 153 24.62 -23.57 7.08
C ASP A 153 25.32 -24.15 8.32
N GLN A 154 24.69 -25.09 8.96
CA GLN A 154 25.20 -25.72 10.18
C GLN A 154 26.22 -26.83 9.87
N GLY A 155 26.25 -27.23 8.64
CA GLY A 155 27.17 -28.28 8.17
C GLY A 155 28.64 -27.82 8.14
#